data_8512360808b665146370abb70231fec9
#
_entry.id   8512360808b665146370abb70231fec9
#
_cell.length_a   1.000
_cell.length_b   1.000
_cell.length_c   1.000
_cell.angle_alpha   90.00
_cell.angle_beta   90.00
_cell.angle_gamma   90.00
#
_symmetry.space_group_name_H-M   'P 1'
#
loop_
_entity.id
_entity.type
_entity.pdbx_description
1 polymer ?
#
loop_
_entity_poly.entity_id
_entity_poly.type
_entity_poly.pdbx_seq_one_letter_code
_entity_poly.pdbx_strand_id
1 'polypeptide(L)'
;MKIYTCLCLLFLAGYLVAQNNTSALLPMPNQITSVKGKPFTVRSGKTAIYMGQPELQFTANTLQNILYDRMQVEIPLASESGHADIRLLIDPAMDGKEHYRIEITSKGITISGATAGAVYYGIMTMDQLLLGDACATAQKEIAPVHIDDAPRFSHRALMLDPARHFLPVNDVKFFIDQMARYKYNILQLHLTDDQGWRVEIKKHPKLVGKDYYTQEQLAEIIQYAAQRNIEVIPELDIPGHTVAILAAYPELGCTHTDTLPKIVGKTTDLMLCANNEKVYSVYQDIIKEISSLFPSDYIHLGGDEAVIEKNWTKCTRCQAMMKELGYQKASQLMIPFFSRMLSFVQENDKTPILWCELNNIYPPANDYLFPYPKNVTLVSWRGGLTPTCLELTRKHGNPLIMAPGEYAYLDYPQLKGDFPEFNNWGMPVTTLEKSYQFDPGYGVSAEDQAHITG
;
A
#
# COMPACT_ATOMS: atom_id res chain seq x y z
N MET A 1 -62.54 -10.01 -51.23
CA MET A 1 -62.58 -9.10 -50.05
C MET A 1 -61.33 -9.35 -49.25
N LYS A 2 -60.30 -8.50 -49.48
CA LYS A 2 -58.99 -8.63 -48.77
C LYS A 2 -58.98 -7.62 -47.66
N ILE A 3 -58.93 -8.06 -46.42
CA ILE A 3 -58.80 -7.23 -45.24
C ILE A 3 -57.33 -6.96 -45.04
N TYR A 4 -56.91 -5.70 -45.18
CA TYR A 4 -55.59 -5.25 -44.81
C TYR A 4 -55.57 -4.87 -43.33
N THR A 5 -54.91 -5.69 -42.52
CA THR A 5 -54.67 -5.40 -41.12
C THR A 5 -53.44 -4.46 -41.05
N CYS A 6 -53.69 -3.21 -40.71
CA CYS A 6 -52.63 -2.21 -40.50
C CYS A 6 -52.02 -2.44 -39.08
N LEU A 7 -50.79 -2.96 -39.03
CA LEU A 7 -50.06 -3.12 -37.80
C LEU A 7 -49.41 -1.79 -37.45
N CYS A 8 -50.00 -1.04 -36.52
CA CYS A 8 -49.37 0.12 -35.90
C CYS A 8 -48.25 -0.36 -34.97
N LEU A 9 -47.00 -0.31 -35.43
CA LEU A 9 -45.83 -0.39 -34.60
C LEU A 9 -45.70 0.90 -33.78
N LEU A 10 -46.18 0.86 -32.56
CA LEU A 10 -45.86 1.86 -31.54
C LEU A 10 -44.35 1.73 -31.23
N PHE A 11 -43.55 2.64 -31.80
CA PHE A 11 -42.20 2.88 -31.33
C PHE A 11 -42.30 3.50 -29.92
N LEU A 12 -42.22 2.68 -28.90
CA LEU A 12 -41.83 3.13 -27.56
C LEU A 12 -40.35 3.52 -27.67
N ALA A 13 -40.12 4.79 -27.97
CA ALA A 13 -38.83 5.42 -27.70
C ALA A 13 -38.65 5.41 -26.16
N GLY A 14 -38.09 4.32 -25.66
CA GLY A 14 -37.61 4.28 -24.29
C GLY A 14 -36.55 5.37 -24.17
N TYR A 15 -36.86 6.42 -23.43
CA TYR A 15 -35.84 7.37 -22.98
C TYR A 15 -34.86 6.54 -22.16
N LEU A 16 -33.68 6.27 -22.71
CA LEU A 16 -32.54 5.82 -21.96
C LEU A 16 -32.19 6.97 -20.99
N VAL A 17 -32.71 6.90 -19.81
CA VAL A 17 -32.33 7.83 -18.73
C VAL A 17 -30.89 7.46 -18.35
N ALA A 18 -30.00 8.40 -18.42
CA ALA A 18 -28.64 8.23 -17.91
C ALA A 18 -28.73 7.70 -16.47
N GLN A 19 -28.16 6.54 -16.23
CA GLN A 19 -28.14 5.89 -14.94
C GLN A 19 -26.69 5.69 -14.53
N ASN A 20 -26.32 6.23 -13.37
CA ASN A 20 -25.00 5.97 -12.81
C ASN A 20 -24.94 4.52 -12.31
N ASN A 21 -23.87 3.81 -12.66
CA ASN A 21 -23.62 2.48 -12.10
C ASN A 21 -22.97 2.59 -10.72
N THR A 22 -23.71 3.13 -9.75
CA THR A 22 -23.21 3.32 -8.39
C THR A 22 -22.91 2.01 -7.65
N SER A 23 -23.50 0.89 -8.08
CA SER A 23 -23.24 -0.42 -7.49
C SER A 23 -21.89 -1.03 -7.89
N ALA A 24 -21.22 -0.45 -8.89
CA ALA A 24 -19.88 -0.89 -9.35
C ALA A 24 -18.73 -0.06 -8.77
N LEU A 25 -19.00 0.88 -7.87
CA LEU A 25 -17.96 1.68 -7.22
C LEU A 25 -17.14 0.83 -6.24
N LEU A 26 -15.82 0.90 -6.35
CA LEU A 26 -14.87 0.18 -5.50
C LEU A 26 -13.76 1.15 -5.00
N PRO A 27 -13.54 1.23 -3.68
CA PRO A 27 -14.43 0.75 -2.62
C PRO A 27 -15.80 1.44 -2.67
N MET A 28 -16.85 0.77 -2.15
CA MET A 28 -18.18 1.35 -2.07
C MET A 28 -18.17 2.56 -1.14
N PRO A 29 -18.60 3.75 -1.59
CA PRO A 29 -18.69 4.91 -0.73
C PRO A 29 -19.65 4.72 0.45
N ASN A 30 -19.34 5.39 1.56
CA ASN A 30 -20.13 5.31 2.80
C ASN A 30 -21.58 5.72 2.59
N GLN A 31 -21.83 6.75 1.78
CA GLN A 31 -23.17 7.22 1.49
C GLN A 31 -23.31 7.58 0.01
N ILE A 32 -24.35 7.02 -0.63
CA ILE A 32 -24.75 7.34 -1.99
C ILE A 32 -26.23 7.65 -1.97
N THR A 33 -26.59 8.85 -2.44
CA THR A 33 -27.98 9.29 -2.52
C THR A 33 -28.34 9.68 -3.94
N SER A 34 -29.24 8.93 -4.55
CA SER A 34 -29.79 9.28 -5.86
C SER A 34 -30.63 10.53 -5.77
N VAL A 35 -30.41 11.48 -6.66
CA VAL A 35 -31.14 12.75 -6.71
C VAL A 35 -32.07 12.75 -7.92
N LYS A 36 -33.33 13.12 -7.71
CA LYS A 36 -34.29 13.31 -8.82
C LYS A 36 -33.92 14.55 -9.61
N GLY A 37 -33.81 14.46 -10.93
CA GLY A 37 -33.49 15.59 -11.78
C GLY A 37 -33.08 15.18 -13.18
N LYS A 38 -32.84 16.17 -14.03
CA LYS A 38 -32.22 15.96 -15.34
C LYS A 38 -30.74 15.68 -15.16
N PRO A 39 -30.13 14.82 -16.00
CA PRO A 39 -28.70 14.60 -15.97
C PRO A 39 -27.92 15.88 -16.28
N PHE A 40 -26.69 15.96 -15.79
CA PHE A 40 -25.71 16.95 -16.19
C PHE A 40 -25.14 16.56 -17.55
N THR A 41 -25.15 17.50 -18.50
CA THR A 41 -24.58 17.27 -19.83
C THR A 41 -23.22 17.95 -19.95
N VAL A 42 -22.19 17.16 -20.16
CA VAL A 42 -20.83 17.64 -20.45
C VAL A 42 -20.76 18.09 -21.92
N ARG A 43 -20.28 19.31 -22.16
CA ARG A 43 -20.25 19.93 -23.51
C ARG A 43 -18.86 20.43 -23.84
N SER A 44 -18.28 19.95 -24.95
CA SER A 44 -17.00 20.42 -25.42
C SER A 44 -17.03 21.94 -25.67
N GLY A 45 -15.99 22.65 -25.22
CA GLY A 45 -15.83 24.07 -25.36
C GLY A 45 -16.82 24.96 -24.60
N LYS A 46 -17.73 24.37 -23.80
CA LYS A 46 -18.69 25.09 -22.95
C LYS A 46 -18.54 24.72 -21.46
N THR A 47 -18.44 23.41 -21.15
CA THR A 47 -18.16 22.97 -19.80
C THR A 47 -16.71 23.31 -19.46
N ALA A 48 -16.48 23.85 -18.27
CA ALA A 48 -15.15 24.20 -17.78
C ALA A 48 -14.97 23.71 -16.33
N ILE A 49 -13.70 23.46 -15.94
CA ILE A 49 -13.33 23.05 -14.59
C ILE A 49 -12.71 24.27 -13.88
N TYR A 50 -13.24 24.60 -12.70
CA TYR A 50 -12.64 25.55 -11.78
C TYR A 50 -11.95 24.79 -10.64
N MET A 51 -10.73 25.19 -10.34
CA MET A 51 -10.01 24.74 -9.15
C MET A 51 -9.96 25.88 -8.13
N GLY A 52 -10.49 25.63 -6.91
CA GLY A 52 -10.56 26.64 -5.86
C GLY A 52 -9.20 27.04 -5.31
N GLN A 53 -8.23 26.12 -5.36
CA GLN A 53 -6.89 26.32 -4.79
C GLN A 53 -5.82 25.78 -5.74
N PRO A 54 -4.61 26.41 -5.77
CA PRO A 54 -3.51 26.00 -6.66
C PRO A 54 -3.04 24.55 -6.46
N GLU A 55 -3.14 24.00 -5.27
CA GLU A 55 -2.78 22.63 -4.93
C GLU A 55 -3.59 21.58 -5.70
N LEU A 56 -4.73 21.99 -6.27
CA LEU A 56 -5.60 21.14 -7.09
C LEU A 56 -5.18 21.05 -8.56
N GLN A 57 -4.08 21.67 -8.98
CA GLN A 57 -3.67 21.71 -10.39
C GLN A 57 -3.50 20.30 -10.98
N PHE A 58 -2.79 19.40 -10.27
CA PHE A 58 -2.62 18.01 -10.73
C PHE A 58 -3.97 17.28 -10.80
N THR A 59 -4.82 17.45 -9.80
CA THR A 59 -6.16 16.87 -9.74
C THR A 59 -7.06 17.36 -10.89
N ALA A 60 -7.02 18.66 -11.19
CA ALA A 60 -7.79 19.25 -12.31
C ALA A 60 -7.31 18.70 -13.66
N ASN A 61 -6.01 18.63 -13.89
CA ASN A 61 -5.44 18.03 -15.11
C ASN A 61 -5.81 16.54 -15.23
N THR A 62 -5.78 15.80 -14.13
CA THR A 62 -6.19 14.38 -14.10
C THR A 62 -7.67 14.25 -14.47
N LEU A 63 -8.54 15.11 -13.95
CA LEU A 63 -9.97 15.10 -14.30
C LEU A 63 -10.19 15.45 -15.79
N GLN A 64 -9.42 16.39 -16.36
CA GLN A 64 -9.46 16.66 -17.79
C GLN A 64 -9.16 15.41 -18.62
N ASN A 65 -8.11 14.67 -18.24
CA ASN A 65 -7.72 13.43 -18.92
C ASN A 65 -8.82 12.35 -18.76
N ILE A 66 -9.37 12.17 -17.57
CA ILE A 66 -10.49 11.25 -17.31
C ILE A 66 -11.68 11.57 -18.24
N LEU A 67 -12.09 12.83 -18.31
CA LEU A 67 -13.22 13.25 -19.13
C LEU A 67 -12.93 13.09 -20.64
N TYR A 68 -11.69 13.33 -21.05
CA TYR A 68 -11.26 13.07 -22.42
C TYR A 68 -11.30 11.58 -22.74
N ASP A 69 -10.72 10.73 -21.88
CA ASP A 69 -10.65 9.28 -22.10
C ASP A 69 -12.05 8.64 -22.11
N ARG A 70 -12.93 9.07 -21.20
CA ARG A 70 -14.26 8.48 -21.03
C ARG A 70 -15.30 9.04 -22.01
N MET A 71 -15.20 10.32 -22.36
CA MET A 71 -16.24 11.02 -23.11
C MET A 71 -15.76 11.65 -24.42
N GLN A 72 -14.47 11.62 -24.71
CA GLN A 72 -13.85 12.30 -25.86
C GLN A 72 -14.23 13.80 -25.90
N VAL A 73 -14.11 14.46 -24.73
CA VAL A 73 -14.45 15.87 -24.55
C VAL A 73 -13.28 16.61 -23.95
N GLU A 74 -12.79 17.63 -24.67
CA GLU A 74 -11.81 18.56 -24.13
C GLU A 74 -12.50 19.63 -23.28
N ILE A 75 -12.04 19.80 -22.05
CA ILE A 75 -12.61 20.73 -21.08
C ILE A 75 -11.52 21.69 -20.59
N PRO A 76 -11.69 23.01 -20.76
CA PRO A 76 -10.73 24.00 -20.30
C PRO A 76 -10.79 24.20 -18.78
N LEU A 77 -9.72 24.73 -18.20
CA LEU A 77 -9.73 25.29 -16.87
C LEU A 77 -10.31 26.71 -16.91
N ALA A 78 -11.21 27.01 -15.98
CA ALA A 78 -11.78 28.34 -15.80
C ALA A 78 -10.98 29.12 -14.73
N SER A 79 -10.78 30.43 -14.99
CA SER A 79 -10.13 31.33 -14.02
C SER A 79 -11.07 31.74 -12.86
N GLU A 80 -12.39 31.65 -13.05
CA GLU A 80 -13.38 32.07 -12.07
C GLU A 80 -14.47 31.03 -11.88
N SER A 81 -14.91 30.85 -10.63
CA SER A 81 -15.93 29.87 -10.23
C SER A 81 -17.28 30.09 -10.93
N GLY A 82 -17.66 31.34 -11.19
CA GLY A 82 -18.94 31.69 -11.86
C GLY A 82 -19.04 31.25 -13.30
N HIS A 83 -17.91 30.93 -13.95
CA HIS A 83 -17.83 30.50 -15.33
C HIS A 83 -17.55 29.00 -15.49
N ALA A 84 -17.64 28.23 -14.40
CA ALA A 84 -17.35 26.79 -14.41
C ALA A 84 -18.56 25.95 -13.98
N ASP A 85 -18.78 24.89 -14.73
CA ASP A 85 -19.81 23.90 -14.44
C ASP A 85 -19.29 22.80 -13.50
N ILE A 86 -17.97 22.57 -13.47
CA ILE A 86 -17.30 21.60 -12.60
C ILE A 86 -16.39 22.37 -11.65
N ARG A 87 -16.51 22.11 -10.35
CA ARG A 87 -15.75 22.77 -9.28
C ARG A 87 -15.01 21.78 -8.45
N LEU A 88 -13.70 21.99 -8.28
CA LEU A 88 -12.83 21.25 -7.37
C LEU A 88 -12.48 22.19 -6.20
N LEU A 89 -12.80 21.80 -4.97
CA LEU A 89 -12.69 22.67 -3.79
C LEU A 89 -12.04 21.92 -2.63
N ILE A 90 -11.09 22.57 -1.94
CA ILE A 90 -10.65 22.11 -0.62
C ILE A 90 -11.53 22.80 0.42
N ASP A 91 -12.17 22.01 1.27
CA ASP A 91 -12.98 22.47 2.39
C ASP A 91 -12.41 21.94 3.72
N PRO A 92 -11.55 22.72 4.40
CA PRO A 92 -10.93 22.28 5.64
C PRO A 92 -11.89 22.08 6.80
N ALA A 93 -13.19 22.47 6.66
CA ALA A 93 -14.21 22.23 7.68
C ALA A 93 -14.78 20.80 7.64
N MET A 94 -14.42 20.01 6.63
CA MET A 94 -14.81 18.60 6.55
C MET A 94 -14.04 17.76 7.56
N ASP A 95 -14.71 16.80 8.19
CA ASP A 95 -14.11 15.91 9.17
C ASP A 95 -13.15 14.90 8.52
N GLY A 96 -11.92 14.80 9.04
CA GLY A 96 -10.91 13.84 8.58
C GLY A 96 -10.19 14.28 7.29
N LYS A 97 -8.91 13.89 7.18
CA LYS A 97 -8.03 14.34 6.09
C LYS A 97 -8.41 13.81 4.70
N GLU A 98 -9.12 12.69 4.63
CA GLU A 98 -9.43 11.99 3.39
C GLU A 98 -10.93 11.98 3.05
N HIS A 99 -11.74 12.76 3.78
CA HIS A 99 -13.16 12.92 3.55
C HIS A 99 -13.41 13.74 2.28
N TYR A 100 -14.29 13.28 1.40
CA TYR A 100 -14.71 14.00 0.18
C TYR A 100 -16.20 13.86 -0.07
N ARG A 101 -16.73 14.82 -0.87
CA ARG A 101 -18.11 14.85 -1.35
C ARG A 101 -18.15 15.07 -2.85
N ILE A 102 -19.12 14.44 -3.50
CA ILE A 102 -19.47 14.69 -4.90
C ILE A 102 -20.93 15.07 -4.96
N GLU A 103 -21.22 16.21 -5.56
CA GLU A 103 -22.57 16.67 -5.84
C GLU A 103 -22.74 16.84 -7.34
N ILE A 104 -23.60 16.01 -7.94
CA ILE A 104 -23.95 16.10 -9.36
C ILE A 104 -25.42 16.50 -9.46
N THR A 105 -25.66 17.62 -10.15
CA THR A 105 -26.97 18.14 -10.45
C THR A 105 -27.06 18.54 -11.93
N SER A 106 -28.24 18.84 -12.43
CA SER A 106 -28.38 19.34 -13.82
C SER A 106 -27.65 20.68 -14.09
N LYS A 107 -27.20 21.38 -13.03
CA LYS A 107 -26.52 22.66 -13.13
C LYS A 107 -24.99 22.57 -13.12
N GLY A 108 -24.45 21.44 -12.67
CA GLY A 108 -23.01 21.25 -12.55
C GLY A 108 -22.60 20.16 -11.60
N ILE A 109 -21.29 20.02 -11.42
CA ILE A 109 -20.62 19.07 -10.55
C ILE A 109 -19.76 19.84 -9.55
N THR A 110 -19.88 19.50 -8.26
CA THR A 110 -18.95 19.96 -7.24
C THR A 110 -18.28 18.76 -6.60
N ILE A 111 -16.96 18.75 -6.58
CA ILE A 111 -16.14 17.77 -5.86
C ILE A 111 -15.39 18.54 -4.78
N SER A 112 -15.70 18.28 -3.53
CA SER A 112 -15.05 18.91 -2.38
C SER A 112 -14.38 17.86 -1.50
N GLY A 113 -13.29 18.23 -0.86
CA GLY A 113 -12.57 17.35 0.05
C GLY A 113 -11.82 18.12 1.11
N ALA A 114 -11.56 17.48 2.25
CA ALA A 114 -10.83 18.10 3.37
C ALA A 114 -9.40 18.53 3.00
N THR A 115 -8.81 17.84 2.03
CA THR A 115 -7.45 18.09 1.50
C THR A 115 -7.44 17.93 -0.02
N ALA A 116 -6.36 18.31 -0.67
CA ALA A 116 -6.15 18.04 -2.10
C ALA A 116 -6.20 16.54 -2.43
N GLY A 117 -5.67 15.68 -1.55
CA GLY A 117 -5.76 14.23 -1.68
C GLY A 117 -7.19 13.71 -1.59
N ALA A 118 -8.01 14.27 -0.72
CA ALA A 118 -9.43 13.92 -0.63
C ALA A 118 -10.20 14.30 -1.91
N VAL A 119 -9.92 15.48 -2.49
CA VAL A 119 -10.49 15.87 -3.79
C VAL A 119 -10.02 14.90 -4.90
N TYR A 120 -8.77 14.46 -4.84
CA TYR A 120 -8.24 13.45 -5.78
C TYR A 120 -9.02 12.12 -5.68
N TYR A 121 -9.35 11.64 -4.46
CA TYR A 121 -10.22 10.47 -4.30
C TYR A 121 -11.63 10.70 -4.89
N GLY A 122 -12.14 11.90 -4.78
CA GLY A 122 -13.40 12.28 -5.41
C GLY A 122 -13.35 12.12 -6.94
N ILE A 123 -12.26 12.55 -7.61
CA ILE A 123 -12.14 12.36 -9.07
C ILE A 123 -11.91 10.89 -9.44
N MET A 124 -11.29 10.06 -8.59
CA MET A 124 -11.19 8.61 -8.83
C MET A 124 -12.57 7.94 -8.76
N THR A 125 -13.42 8.37 -7.82
CA THR A 125 -14.83 7.93 -7.78
C THR A 125 -15.59 8.41 -9.03
N MET A 126 -15.32 9.63 -9.49
CA MET A 126 -15.89 10.15 -10.72
C MET A 126 -15.45 9.33 -11.95
N ASP A 127 -14.19 8.91 -12.05
CA ASP A 127 -13.69 8.03 -13.12
C ASP A 127 -14.49 6.71 -13.15
N GLN A 128 -14.75 6.12 -11.99
CA GLN A 128 -15.53 4.88 -11.89
C GLN A 128 -17.01 5.08 -12.24
N LEU A 129 -17.62 6.19 -11.86
CA LEU A 129 -18.99 6.55 -12.27
C LEU A 129 -19.13 6.65 -13.79
N LEU A 130 -18.08 7.10 -14.47
CA LEU A 130 -18.05 7.26 -15.92
C LEU A 130 -17.73 5.96 -16.68
N LEU A 131 -17.33 4.90 -15.97
CA LEU A 131 -17.12 3.56 -16.56
C LEU A 131 -18.44 2.83 -16.90
N GLY A 132 -19.60 3.39 -16.52
CA GLY A 132 -20.90 2.79 -16.78
C GLY A 132 -21.13 2.49 -18.26
N ASP A 133 -21.68 1.31 -18.54
CA ASP A 133 -21.98 0.76 -19.86
C ASP A 133 -20.93 1.04 -20.94
N ALA A 134 -19.91 0.18 -21.00
CA ALA A 134 -18.79 0.24 -21.96
C ALA A 134 -19.20 0.27 -23.46
N CYS A 135 -20.48 0.24 -23.76
CA CYS A 135 -21.05 0.37 -25.09
C CYS A 135 -21.57 1.77 -25.44
N ALA A 136 -21.65 2.69 -24.49
CA ALA A 136 -22.19 4.02 -24.72
C ALA A 136 -21.07 5.04 -25.03
N THR A 137 -20.38 4.89 -26.13
CA THR A 137 -19.33 5.77 -26.65
C THR A 137 -19.78 7.23 -26.92
N ALA A 138 -21.01 7.59 -26.57
CA ALA A 138 -21.57 8.92 -26.80
C ALA A 138 -22.28 9.53 -25.58
N GLN A 139 -22.26 8.88 -24.40
CA GLN A 139 -22.99 9.42 -23.27
C GLN A 139 -22.20 10.57 -22.60
N LYS A 140 -22.57 11.78 -22.96
CA LYS A 140 -22.07 13.02 -22.36
C LYS A 140 -22.96 13.47 -21.21
N GLU A 141 -23.77 12.58 -20.66
CA GLU A 141 -24.75 12.84 -19.61
C GLU A 141 -24.43 12.04 -18.34
N ILE A 142 -24.43 12.69 -17.21
CA ILE A 142 -24.13 12.10 -15.90
C ILE A 142 -25.37 12.29 -15.02
N ALA A 143 -25.94 11.19 -14.51
CA ALA A 143 -27.14 11.24 -13.68
C ALA A 143 -26.85 11.97 -12.34
N PRO A 144 -27.83 12.70 -11.80
CA PRO A 144 -27.70 13.39 -10.52
C PRO A 144 -27.48 12.41 -9.37
N VAL A 145 -26.44 12.67 -8.56
CA VAL A 145 -26.11 11.87 -7.38
C VAL A 145 -25.36 12.71 -6.36
N HIS A 146 -25.57 12.40 -5.08
CA HIS A 146 -24.72 12.87 -3.99
C HIS A 146 -23.95 11.69 -3.42
N ILE A 147 -22.65 11.85 -3.25
CA ILE A 147 -21.75 10.89 -2.62
C ILE A 147 -21.05 11.60 -1.47
N ASP A 148 -21.02 10.96 -0.31
CA ASP A 148 -20.26 11.40 0.86
C ASP A 148 -19.43 10.20 1.34
N ASP A 149 -18.10 10.33 1.36
CA ASP A 149 -17.21 9.22 1.58
C ASP A 149 -15.96 9.61 2.35
N ALA A 150 -15.55 8.72 3.24
CA ALA A 150 -14.30 8.77 3.99
C ALA A 150 -13.82 7.35 4.28
N PRO A 151 -12.51 7.09 4.29
CA PRO A 151 -12.01 5.76 4.57
C PRO A 151 -12.26 5.36 6.03
N ARG A 152 -12.54 4.06 6.24
CA ARG A 152 -12.62 3.47 7.57
C ARG A 152 -11.24 3.31 8.21
N PHE A 153 -10.23 2.96 7.40
CA PHE A 153 -8.86 2.73 7.83
C PHE A 153 -7.92 3.78 7.23
N SER A 154 -7.02 4.28 8.07
CA SER A 154 -6.01 5.27 7.65
C SER A 154 -4.85 4.67 6.85
N HIS A 155 -4.61 3.35 6.98
CA HIS A 155 -3.54 2.63 6.30
C HIS A 155 -4.15 1.64 5.30
N ARG A 156 -4.05 1.93 4.01
CA ARG A 156 -4.56 1.09 2.91
C ARG A 156 -3.43 0.84 1.93
N ALA A 157 -2.67 -0.21 2.22
CA ALA A 157 -1.39 -0.46 1.56
C ALA A 157 -1.46 -1.56 0.49
N LEU A 158 -0.59 -1.43 -0.48
CA LEU A 158 -0.11 -2.52 -1.34
C LEU A 158 1.39 -2.65 -1.15
N MET A 159 1.89 -3.88 -1.00
CA MET A 159 3.32 -4.17 -1.01
C MET A 159 3.73 -4.68 -2.40
N LEU A 160 4.81 -4.14 -2.93
CA LEU A 160 5.52 -4.71 -4.08
C LEU A 160 6.86 -5.27 -3.62
N ASP A 161 7.23 -6.42 -4.16
CA ASP A 161 8.46 -7.12 -3.83
C ASP A 161 9.46 -7.12 -5.00
N PRO A 162 10.14 -6.00 -5.24
CA PRO A 162 11.22 -5.95 -6.22
C PRO A 162 12.47 -6.71 -5.77
N ALA A 163 12.59 -7.06 -4.49
CA ALA A 163 13.74 -7.81 -4.00
C ALA A 163 13.79 -9.22 -4.59
N ARG A 164 12.65 -9.95 -4.60
CA ARG A 164 12.55 -11.27 -5.22
C ARG A 164 12.46 -11.15 -6.75
N HIS A 165 11.65 -10.20 -7.25
CA HIS A 165 11.48 -9.92 -8.67
C HIS A 165 11.59 -8.44 -8.95
N PHE A 166 12.67 -8.03 -9.62
CA PHE A 166 12.87 -6.62 -9.93
C PHE A 166 11.76 -6.09 -10.86
N LEU A 167 11.16 -4.99 -10.46
CA LEU A 167 10.15 -4.27 -11.20
C LEU A 167 10.76 -2.97 -11.76
N PRO A 168 10.80 -2.75 -13.07
CA PRO A 168 11.21 -1.48 -13.65
C PRO A 168 10.33 -0.32 -13.15
N VAL A 169 10.87 0.90 -13.16
CA VAL A 169 10.16 2.12 -12.69
C VAL A 169 8.76 2.26 -13.29
N ASN A 170 8.61 1.96 -14.58
CA ASN A 170 7.31 2.07 -15.25
C ASN A 170 6.29 1.04 -14.75
N ASP A 171 6.74 -0.15 -14.37
CA ASP A 171 5.84 -1.16 -13.80
C ASP A 171 5.39 -0.75 -12.40
N VAL A 172 6.28 -0.19 -11.58
CA VAL A 172 5.91 0.39 -10.27
C VAL A 172 4.89 1.52 -10.45
N LYS A 173 5.09 2.42 -11.43
CA LYS A 173 4.12 3.49 -11.74
C LYS A 173 2.77 2.94 -12.19
N PHE A 174 2.75 1.85 -12.97
CA PHE A 174 1.50 1.19 -13.33
C PHE A 174 0.72 0.73 -12.09
N PHE A 175 1.40 0.11 -11.11
CA PHE A 175 0.75 -0.26 -9.85
C PHE A 175 0.28 0.96 -9.06
N ILE A 176 1.05 2.03 -9.02
CA ILE A 176 0.65 3.30 -8.38
C ILE A 176 -0.63 3.86 -9.01
N ASP A 177 -0.78 3.79 -10.35
CA ASP A 177 -2.01 4.23 -11.03
C ASP A 177 -3.22 3.35 -10.65
N GLN A 178 -3.03 2.02 -10.53
CA GLN A 178 -4.11 1.14 -10.05
C GLN A 178 -4.45 1.42 -8.58
N MET A 179 -3.45 1.59 -7.72
CA MET A 179 -3.63 1.94 -6.31
C MET A 179 -4.44 3.23 -6.16
N ALA A 180 -4.10 4.26 -6.93
CA ALA A 180 -4.81 5.54 -6.93
C ALA A 180 -6.29 5.37 -7.28
N ARG A 181 -6.60 4.58 -8.33
CA ARG A 181 -7.97 4.29 -8.77
C ARG A 181 -8.82 3.67 -7.67
N TYR A 182 -8.23 2.80 -6.85
CA TYR A 182 -8.91 2.12 -5.75
C TYR A 182 -8.66 2.76 -4.39
N LYS A 183 -8.10 3.99 -4.35
CA LYS A 183 -7.89 4.81 -3.15
C LYS A 183 -6.98 4.17 -2.10
N TYR A 184 -6.03 3.35 -2.52
CA TYR A 184 -4.88 2.99 -1.68
C TYR A 184 -4.04 4.25 -1.43
N ASN A 185 -3.49 4.35 -0.23
CA ASN A 185 -2.70 5.53 0.13
C ASN A 185 -1.26 5.21 0.55
N ILE A 186 -0.86 3.95 0.56
CA ILE A 186 0.49 3.52 0.94
C ILE A 186 1.00 2.46 0.00
N LEU A 187 2.19 2.68 -0.55
CA LEU A 187 2.99 1.70 -1.27
C LEU A 187 4.16 1.28 -0.41
N GLN A 188 4.19 0.04 0.05
CA GLN A 188 5.35 -0.56 0.70
C GLN A 188 6.26 -1.17 -0.37
N LEU A 189 7.51 -0.76 -0.41
CA LEU A 189 8.52 -1.34 -1.29
C LEU A 189 9.45 -2.24 -0.50
N HIS A 190 9.36 -3.55 -0.71
CA HIS A 190 10.25 -4.55 -0.14
C HIS A 190 11.57 -4.56 -0.93
N LEU A 191 12.51 -3.74 -0.48
CA LEU A 191 13.72 -3.38 -1.25
C LEU A 191 14.89 -4.34 -1.06
N THR A 192 14.84 -5.17 0.00
CA THR A 192 15.96 -6.05 0.34
C THR A 192 15.47 -7.41 0.81
N ASP A 193 16.09 -8.47 0.27
CA ASP A 193 15.84 -9.86 0.64
C ASP A 193 17.03 -10.74 0.24
N ASP A 194 16.91 -12.05 0.38
CA ASP A 194 17.92 -13.02 -0.03
C ASP A 194 18.31 -12.90 -1.50
N GLN A 195 17.32 -12.60 -2.38
CA GLN A 195 17.51 -12.58 -3.84
C GLN A 195 18.08 -11.27 -4.36
N GLY A 196 17.90 -10.17 -3.62
CA GLY A 196 18.40 -8.91 -4.11
C GLY A 196 18.36 -7.75 -3.12
N TRP A 197 19.29 -6.86 -3.34
CA TRP A 197 19.35 -5.54 -2.74
C TRP A 197 19.01 -4.52 -3.83
N ARG A 198 17.88 -3.82 -3.71
CA ARG A 198 17.29 -3.04 -4.80
C ARG A 198 17.39 -1.53 -4.65
N VAL A 199 18.06 -1.04 -3.62
CA VAL A 199 18.21 0.40 -3.37
C VAL A 199 19.67 0.81 -3.37
N GLU A 200 20.01 1.86 -4.12
CA GLU A 200 21.34 2.45 -4.10
C GLU A 200 21.64 3.08 -2.74
N ILE A 201 22.74 2.65 -2.13
CA ILE A 201 23.32 3.26 -0.93
C ILE A 201 24.70 3.78 -1.29
N LYS A 202 24.84 5.09 -1.42
CA LYS A 202 26.08 5.72 -1.91
C LYS A 202 27.29 5.41 -1.03
N LYS A 203 27.05 5.30 0.29
CA LYS A 203 28.10 4.95 1.25
C LYS A 203 28.51 3.47 1.15
N HIS A 204 27.62 2.61 0.63
CA HIS A 204 27.83 1.19 0.52
C HIS A 204 27.58 0.67 -0.93
N PRO A 205 28.35 1.13 -1.93
CA PRO A 205 28.07 0.87 -3.35
C PRO A 205 28.20 -0.60 -3.74
N LYS A 206 28.76 -1.47 -2.90
CA LYS A 206 28.86 -2.92 -3.15
C LYS A 206 27.54 -3.65 -2.95
N LEU A 207 26.53 -3.02 -2.32
CA LEU A 207 25.25 -3.65 -2.03
C LEU A 207 24.44 -3.93 -3.29
N VAL A 208 24.50 -3.05 -4.28
CA VAL A 208 23.71 -3.16 -5.50
C VAL A 208 24.38 -4.07 -6.51
N GLY A 209 23.53 -4.91 -7.15
CA GLY A 209 23.91 -5.78 -8.26
C GLY A 209 23.53 -5.17 -9.61
N LYS A 210 23.00 -6.01 -10.51
CA LYS A 210 22.58 -5.59 -11.85
C LYS A 210 21.27 -4.79 -11.84
N ASP A 211 20.29 -5.25 -11.07
CA ASP A 211 18.93 -4.75 -11.09
C ASP A 211 18.63 -4.05 -9.75
N TYR A 212 18.58 -2.72 -9.76
CA TYR A 212 18.34 -1.89 -8.59
C TYR A 212 17.78 -0.54 -9.02
N TYR A 213 17.24 0.20 -8.08
CA TYR A 213 16.84 1.60 -8.28
C TYR A 213 17.96 2.54 -7.82
N THR A 214 18.33 3.49 -8.67
CA THR A 214 19.13 4.63 -8.24
C THR A 214 18.30 5.52 -7.32
N GLN A 215 18.95 6.40 -6.56
CA GLN A 215 18.22 7.35 -5.71
C GLN A 215 17.33 8.29 -6.52
N GLU A 216 17.76 8.66 -7.73
CA GLU A 216 16.98 9.48 -8.66
C GLU A 216 15.72 8.74 -9.13
N GLN A 217 15.82 7.44 -9.44
CA GLN A 217 14.66 6.62 -9.83
C GLN A 217 13.68 6.44 -8.65
N LEU A 218 14.17 6.28 -7.43
CA LEU A 218 13.31 6.23 -6.25
C LEU A 218 12.64 7.59 -6.00
N ALA A 219 13.37 8.70 -6.13
CA ALA A 219 12.78 10.03 -6.04
C ALA A 219 11.67 10.25 -7.08
N GLU A 220 11.86 9.74 -8.32
CA GLU A 220 10.84 9.77 -9.36
C GLU A 220 9.60 8.95 -8.97
N ILE A 221 9.76 7.74 -8.44
CA ILE A 221 8.65 6.89 -7.95
C ILE A 221 7.91 7.60 -6.82
N ILE A 222 8.64 8.12 -5.83
CA ILE A 222 8.09 8.81 -4.66
C ILE A 222 7.28 10.04 -5.09
N GLN A 223 7.81 10.86 -5.99
CA GLN A 223 7.11 12.04 -6.50
C GLN A 223 5.84 11.64 -7.27
N TYR A 224 5.93 10.61 -8.10
CA TYR A 224 4.79 10.10 -8.88
C TYR A 224 3.66 9.59 -7.98
N ALA A 225 4.01 8.88 -6.91
CA ALA A 225 3.09 8.39 -5.89
C ALA A 225 2.45 9.55 -5.10
N ALA A 226 3.27 10.50 -4.64
CA ALA A 226 2.80 11.64 -3.85
C ALA A 226 1.77 12.51 -4.60
N GLN A 227 1.92 12.70 -5.92
CA GLN A 227 0.92 13.38 -6.74
C GLN A 227 -0.45 12.68 -6.73
N ARG A 228 -0.48 11.37 -6.42
CA ARG A 228 -1.69 10.52 -6.34
C ARG A 228 -2.14 10.26 -4.91
N ASN A 229 -1.61 11.03 -3.95
CA ASN A 229 -1.87 10.87 -2.52
C ASN A 229 -1.47 9.48 -1.99
N ILE A 230 -0.36 8.94 -2.49
CA ILE A 230 0.23 7.68 -2.07
C ILE A 230 1.60 7.95 -1.46
N GLU A 231 1.77 7.53 -0.21
CA GLU A 231 3.03 7.52 0.52
C GLU A 231 3.83 6.26 0.15
N VAL A 232 5.15 6.38 -0.01
CA VAL A 232 6.03 5.23 -0.29
C VAL A 232 6.85 4.91 0.95
N ILE A 233 6.65 3.71 1.51
CA ILE A 233 7.35 3.20 2.69
C ILE A 233 8.46 2.23 2.24
N PRO A 234 9.74 2.46 2.57
CA PRO A 234 10.81 1.51 2.30
C PRO A 234 10.81 0.37 3.32
N GLU A 235 11.05 -0.85 2.86
CA GLU A 235 11.32 -1.99 3.71
C GLU A 235 12.75 -2.51 3.50
N LEU A 236 13.43 -2.72 4.63
CA LEU A 236 14.78 -3.27 4.75
C LEU A 236 14.72 -4.44 5.70
N ASP A 237 14.60 -5.66 5.20
CA ASP A 237 14.36 -6.82 6.05
C ASP A 237 15.61 -7.28 6.79
N ILE A 238 15.48 -7.49 8.11
CA ILE A 238 16.50 -7.92 9.06
C ILE A 238 15.90 -8.71 10.23
N PRO A 239 16.66 -9.58 10.92
CA PRO A 239 18.01 -10.06 10.64
C PRO A 239 18.05 -11.25 9.68
N GLY A 240 16.91 -11.83 9.35
CA GLY A 240 16.68 -12.81 8.29
C GLY A 240 16.64 -12.12 6.92
N HIS A 241 16.40 -12.89 5.85
CA HIS A 241 16.23 -12.34 4.49
C HIS A 241 17.38 -11.44 4.03
N THR A 242 18.63 -11.79 4.41
CA THR A 242 19.79 -10.89 4.29
C THR A 242 20.93 -11.45 3.45
N VAL A 243 20.69 -12.47 2.61
CA VAL A 243 21.75 -13.06 1.79
C VAL A 243 22.35 -12.07 0.82
N ALA A 244 21.56 -11.16 0.25
CA ALA A 244 22.09 -10.16 -0.68
C ALA A 244 23.14 -9.25 -0.02
N ILE A 245 22.90 -8.76 1.19
CA ILE A 245 23.91 -7.97 1.91
C ILE A 245 25.08 -8.84 2.37
N LEU A 246 24.85 -10.09 2.76
CA LEU A 246 25.90 -11.03 3.13
C LEU A 246 26.77 -11.45 1.94
N ALA A 247 26.22 -11.44 0.72
CA ALA A 247 27.01 -11.63 -0.49
C ALA A 247 28.00 -10.47 -0.73
N ALA A 248 27.60 -9.23 -0.40
CA ALA A 248 28.45 -8.04 -0.51
C ALA A 248 29.42 -7.89 0.68
N TYR A 249 28.99 -8.26 1.88
CA TYR A 249 29.71 -8.13 3.16
C TYR A 249 29.58 -9.42 4.00
N PRO A 250 30.29 -10.51 3.63
CA PRO A 250 30.17 -11.80 4.32
C PRO A 250 30.49 -11.74 5.83
N GLU A 251 31.33 -10.78 6.22
CA GLU A 251 31.73 -10.58 7.60
C GLU A 251 30.60 -10.12 8.52
N LEU A 252 29.45 -9.69 7.97
CA LEU A 252 28.27 -9.31 8.75
C LEU A 252 27.49 -10.54 9.25
N GLY A 253 27.68 -11.71 8.63
CA GLY A 253 27.01 -12.94 9.00
C GLY A 253 27.56 -13.60 10.26
N CYS A 254 26.82 -14.57 10.77
CA CYS A 254 27.21 -15.40 11.92
C CYS A 254 28.35 -16.36 11.59
N THR A 255 28.35 -16.93 10.40
CA THR A 255 29.36 -17.85 9.93
C THR A 255 30.35 -17.10 9.06
N HIS A 256 31.63 -17.12 9.43
CA HIS A 256 32.71 -16.69 8.55
C HIS A 256 32.85 -17.70 7.41
N THR A 257 32.09 -17.51 6.33
CA THR A 257 32.30 -18.26 5.10
C THR A 257 33.11 -17.36 4.18
N ASP A 258 34.34 -17.77 3.89
CA ASP A 258 35.18 -17.13 2.85
C ASP A 258 34.59 -17.32 1.43
N THR A 259 33.48 -18.05 1.33
CA THR A 259 32.78 -18.32 0.09
C THR A 259 31.47 -17.53 0.06
N LEU A 260 31.30 -16.71 -0.98
CA LEU A 260 30.03 -16.04 -1.24
C LEU A 260 28.91 -17.08 -1.32
N PRO A 261 27.80 -16.88 -0.61
CA PRO A 261 26.65 -17.76 -0.74
C PRO A 261 26.17 -17.72 -2.20
N LYS A 262 25.92 -18.89 -2.77
CA LYS A 262 25.25 -18.96 -4.07
C LYS A 262 23.80 -18.56 -3.85
N ILE A 263 23.43 -17.40 -4.35
CA ILE A 263 22.04 -16.94 -4.39
C ILE A 263 21.33 -17.83 -5.43
N VAL A 264 20.64 -18.83 -4.96
CA VAL A 264 19.86 -19.74 -5.81
C VAL A 264 18.45 -19.76 -5.24
N GLY A 265 17.58 -18.87 -5.68
CA GLY A 265 16.12 -18.94 -5.66
C GLY A 265 15.38 -19.62 -4.49
N LYS A 266 16.06 -19.88 -3.37
CA LYS A 266 15.51 -20.46 -2.14
C LYS A 266 16.01 -19.64 -0.98
N THR A 267 15.11 -19.43 -0.01
CA THR A 267 15.46 -18.91 1.31
C THR A 267 16.73 -19.61 1.80
N THR A 268 17.74 -18.84 2.09
CA THR A 268 18.95 -19.37 2.67
C THR A 268 18.87 -19.28 4.19
N ASP A 269 19.52 -20.18 4.86
CA ASP A 269 19.58 -20.20 6.34
C ASP A 269 20.62 -19.21 6.89
N LEU A 270 20.97 -18.14 6.15
CA LEU A 270 21.95 -17.14 6.57
C LEU A 270 21.25 -15.91 7.12
N MET A 271 21.83 -15.32 8.16
CA MET A 271 21.31 -14.10 8.78
C MET A 271 22.42 -13.25 9.38
N LEU A 272 22.14 -11.99 9.67
CA LEU A 272 23.03 -11.05 10.33
C LEU A 272 23.44 -11.52 11.72
N CYS A 273 24.69 -11.24 12.11
CA CYS A 273 25.19 -11.60 13.43
C CYS A 273 24.81 -10.55 14.47
N ALA A 274 24.06 -10.95 15.52
CA ALA A 274 23.63 -10.04 16.57
C ALA A 274 24.78 -9.43 17.39
N ASN A 275 25.90 -10.15 17.53
CA ASN A 275 27.08 -9.66 18.24
C ASN A 275 28.20 -9.30 17.27
N ASN A 276 27.91 -8.32 16.41
CA ASN A 276 28.89 -7.79 15.46
C ASN A 276 28.65 -6.29 15.26
N GLU A 277 29.52 -5.47 15.84
CA GLU A 277 29.40 -4.00 15.78
C GLU A 277 29.38 -3.46 14.33
N LYS A 278 30.03 -4.15 13.41
CA LYS A 278 30.02 -3.76 12.00
C LYS A 278 28.61 -3.85 11.38
N VAL A 279 27.77 -4.79 11.82
CA VAL A 279 26.36 -4.88 11.38
C VAL A 279 25.65 -3.56 11.72
N TYR A 280 25.78 -3.10 12.95
CA TYR A 280 25.12 -1.89 13.42
C TYR A 280 25.65 -0.64 12.73
N SER A 281 26.97 -0.52 12.54
CA SER A 281 27.55 0.65 11.86
C SER A 281 27.11 0.73 10.39
N VAL A 282 27.02 -0.41 9.69
CA VAL A 282 26.55 -0.46 8.31
C VAL A 282 25.05 -0.11 8.22
N TYR A 283 24.21 -0.66 9.10
CA TYR A 283 22.77 -0.35 9.09
C TYR A 283 22.46 1.07 9.57
N GLN A 284 23.25 1.65 10.48
CA GLN A 284 23.12 3.05 10.83
C GLN A 284 23.34 3.97 9.62
N ASP A 285 24.34 3.67 8.80
CA ASP A 285 24.60 4.40 7.55
C ASP A 285 23.44 4.21 6.54
N ILE A 286 22.97 2.98 6.35
CA ILE A 286 21.88 2.65 5.45
C ILE A 286 20.58 3.35 5.87
N ILE A 287 20.18 3.20 7.13
CA ILE A 287 18.94 3.79 7.66
C ILE A 287 18.99 5.32 7.55
N LYS A 288 20.13 5.94 7.84
CA LYS A 288 20.29 7.39 7.68
C LYS A 288 20.10 7.85 6.24
N GLU A 289 20.66 7.12 5.28
CA GLU A 289 20.57 7.48 3.86
C GLU A 289 19.14 7.26 3.34
N ILE A 290 18.49 6.14 3.69
CA ILE A 290 17.11 5.85 3.38
C ILE A 290 16.15 6.88 4.01
N SER A 291 16.37 7.27 5.28
CA SER A 291 15.56 8.29 5.95
C SER A 291 15.60 9.65 5.22
N SER A 292 16.73 9.97 4.62
CA SER A 292 16.88 11.20 3.84
C SER A 292 16.22 11.13 2.47
N LEU A 293 16.15 9.93 1.87
CA LEU A 293 15.60 9.71 0.55
C LEU A 293 14.06 9.61 0.56
N PHE A 294 13.50 8.94 1.58
CA PHE A 294 12.07 8.70 1.69
C PHE A 294 11.42 9.74 2.63
N PRO A 295 10.49 10.57 2.11
CA PRO A 295 9.75 11.54 2.94
C PRO A 295 8.79 10.89 3.94
N SER A 296 8.43 9.62 3.74
CA SER A 296 7.58 8.84 4.66
C SER A 296 8.05 8.98 6.11
N ASP A 297 7.11 9.08 7.03
CA ASP A 297 7.37 9.02 8.46
C ASP A 297 7.74 7.60 8.94
N TYR A 298 7.67 6.60 8.05
CA TYR A 298 7.86 5.19 8.39
C TYR A 298 9.04 4.56 7.66
N ILE A 299 9.69 3.60 8.35
CA ILE A 299 10.63 2.63 7.76
C ILE A 299 10.25 1.24 8.28
N HIS A 300 10.04 0.29 7.39
CA HIS A 300 9.80 -1.10 7.74
C HIS A 300 11.13 -1.85 7.84
N LEU A 301 11.36 -2.56 8.94
CA LEU A 301 12.60 -3.30 9.19
C LEU A 301 12.41 -4.83 9.10
N GLY A 302 11.29 -5.31 8.57
CA GLY A 302 11.02 -6.73 8.46
C GLY A 302 10.86 -7.40 9.84
N GLY A 303 11.70 -8.38 10.13
CA GLY A 303 11.77 -9.06 11.43
C GLY A 303 11.21 -10.47 11.42
N ASP A 304 10.75 -10.96 10.28
CA ASP A 304 10.16 -12.26 10.10
C ASP A 304 11.22 -13.36 9.84
N GLU A 305 10.79 -14.58 9.98
CA GLU A 305 11.45 -15.83 9.60
C GLU A 305 12.95 -15.98 9.95
N ALA A 306 13.41 -15.27 10.98
CA ALA A 306 14.81 -15.31 11.41
C ALA A 306 15.22 -16.73 11.85
N VAL A 307 16.15 -17.35 11.12
CA VAL A 307 16.57 -18.75 11.36
C VAL A 307 17.62 -18.84 12.49
N ILE A 308 17.19 -18.49 13.71
CA ILE A 308 18.04 -18.31 14.88
C ILE A 308 18.78 -19.60 15.25
N GLU A 309 18.09 -20.74 15.24
CA GLU A 309 18.65 -22.03 15.64
C GLU A 309 19.81 -22.50 14.75
N LYS A 310 19.81 -22.10 13.48
CA LYS A 310 20.91 -22.43 12.56
C LYS A 310 22.08 -21.44 12.62
N ASN A 311 21.83 -20.24 13.12
CA ASN A 311 22.79 -19.12 13.13
C ASN A 311 23.24 -18.75 14.53
N TRP A 312 22.45 -17.97 15.28
CA TRP A 312 22.87 -17.39 16.54
C TRP A 312 23.18 -18.45 17.60
N THR A 313 22.42 -19.56 17.62
CA THR A 313 22.68 -20.68 18.52
C THR A 313 24.04 -21.34 18.32
N LYS A 314 24.56 -21.30 17.08
CA LYS A 314 25.85 -21.89 16.71
C LYS A 314 27.01 -20.89 16.62
N CYS A 315 26.71 -19.60 16.62
CA CYS A 315 27.70 -18.55 16.47
C CYS A 315 28.41 -18.25 17.79
N THR A 316 29.73 -18.40 17.83
CA THR A 316 30.52 -18.17 19.06
C THR A 316 30.40 -16.75 19.59
N ARG A 317 30.29 -15.72 18.70
CA ARG A 317 30.08 -14.34 19.08
C ARG A 317 28.72 -14.14 19.75
N CYS A 318 27.64 -14.71 19.16
CA CYS A 318 26.30 -14.63 19.72
C CYS A 318 26.21 -15.38 21.06
N GLN A 319 26.83 -16.55 21.16
CA GLN A 319 26.91 -17.29 22.43
C GLN A 319 27.66 -16.50 23.52
N ALA A 320 28.72 -15.79 23.17
CA ALA A 320 29.42 -14.92 24.11
C ALA A 320 28.50 -13.79 24.63
N MET A 321 27.75 -13.14 23.74
CA MET A 321 26.76 -12.11 24.10
C MET A 321 25.63 -12.68 24.97
N MET A 322 25.11 -13.87 24.63
CA MET A 322 24.11 -14.54 25.48
C MET A 322 24.62 -14.75 26.90
N LYS A 323 25.86 -15.23 27.02
CA LYS A 323 26.49 -15.46 28.34
C LYS A 323 26.67 -14.16 29.12
N GLU A 324 27.12 -13.09 28.45
CA GLU A 324 27.30 -11.76 29.04
C GLU A 324 25.96 -11.20 29.56
N LEU A 325 24.89 -11.34 28.77
CA LEU A 325 23.55 -10.84 29.12
C LEU A 325 22.75 -11.79 30.02
N GLY A 326 23.29 -12.97 30.35
CA GLY A 326 22.58 -13.98 31.15
C GLY A 326 21.40 -14.63 30.43
N TYR A 327 21.36 -14.60 29.10
CA TYR A 327 20.31 -15.16 28.29
C TYR A 327 20.42 -16.70 28.20
N GLN A 328 19.25 -17.37 28.24
CA GLN A 328 19.16 -18.82 28.15
C GLN A 328 18.87 -19.30 26.71
N LYS A 329 18.30 -18.46 25.89
CA LYS A 329 17.92 -18.77 24.50
C LYS A 329 18.47 -17.74 23.53
N ALA A 330 18.92 -18.20 22.36
CA ALA A 330 19.45 -17.32 21.33
C ALA A 330 18.40 -16.34 20.77
N SER A 331 17.12 -16.72 20.81
CA SER A 331 16.01 -15.83 20.46
C SER A 331 15.94 -14.55 21.29
N GLN A 332 16.44 -14.57 22.53
CA GLN A 332 16.49 -13.40 23.40
C GLN A 332 17.44 -12.30 22.86
N LEU A 333 18.37 -12.67 21.97
CA LEU A 333 19.23 -11.70 21.28
C LEU A 333 18.48 -10.76 20.33
N MET A 334 17.24 -11.09 19.96
CA MET A 334 16.36 -10.18 19.24
C MET A 334 16.14 -8.87 20.02
N ILE A 335 16.16 -8.91 21.37
CA ILE A 335 16.01 -7.70 22.20
C ILE A 335 17.09 -6.68 21.90
N PRO A 336 18.37 -6.95 22.18
CA PRO A 336 19.44 -5.99 21.96
C PRO A 336 19.60 -5.66 20.48
N PHE A 337 19.38 -6.63 19.58
CA PHE A 337 19.46 -6.43 18.15
C PHE A 337 18.44 -5.37 17.68
N PHE A 338 17.15 -5.62 17.90
CA PHE A 338 16.12 -4.67 17.47
C PHE A 338 16.10 -3.40 18.31
N SER A 339 16.47 -3.43 19.60
CA SER A 339 16.58 -2.18 20.36
C SER A 339 17.55 -1.19 19.70
N ARG A 340 18.67 -1.66 19.16
CA ARG A 340 19.63 -0.82 18.45
C ARG A 340 19.13 -0.40 17.05
N MET A 341 18.54 -1.33 16.28
CA MET A 341 18.03 -1.02 14.94
C MET A 341 16.87 -0.03 14.99
N LEU A 342 15.95 -0.19 15.95
CA LEU A 342 14.85 0.74 16.18
C LEU A 342 15.34 2.12 16.60
N SER A 343 16.41 2.20 17.43
CA SER A 343 16.97 3.51 17.78
C SER A 343 17.53 4.25 16.58
N PHE A 344 18.13 3.57 15.61
CA PHE A 344 18.62 4.21 14.39
C PHE A 344 17.48 4.80 13.54
N VAL A 345 16.34 4.13 13.48
CA VAL A 345 15.13 4.66 12.81
C VAL A 345 14.62 5.90 13.54
N GLN A 346 14.52 5.84 14.87
CA GLN A 346 14.03 6.93 15.72
C GLN A 346 14.96 8.13 15.73
N GLU A 347 16.28 7.92 15.72
CA GLU A 347 17.30 8.98 15.65
C GLU A 347 17.23 9.78 14.34
N ASN A 348 16.56 9.24 13.31
CA ASN A 348 16.28 9.91 12.05
C ASN A 348 14.82 10.40 11.95
N ASP A 349 14.13 10.59 13.08
CA ASP A 349 12.75 11.07 13.18
C ASP A 349 11.72 10.20 12.40
N LYS A 350 12.00 8.89 12.29
CA LYS A 350 11.10 7.92 11.63
C LYS A 350 10.46 6.96 12.64
N THR A 351 9.32 6.44 12.27
CA THR A 351 8.57 5.42 13.02
C THR A 351 8.84 4.05 12.44
N PRO A 352 9.33 3.09 13.21
CA PRO A 352 9.58 1.75 12.71
C PRO A 352 8.30 0.93 12.57
N ILE A 353 8.26 0.10 11.51
CA ILE A 353 7.26 -0.94 11.30
C ILE A 353 7.97 -2.30 11.34
N LEU A 354 7.34 -3.31 11.92
CA LEU A 354 7.85 -4.68 12.00
C LEU A 354 6.76 -5.70 11.67
N TRP A 355 7.14 -6.79 11.03
CA TRP A 355 6.32 -7.99 11.00
C TRP A 355 6.15 -8.52 12.42
N CYS A 356 4.94 -8.85 12.82
CA CYS A 356 4.65 -9.38 14.15
C CYS A 356 5.05 -10.85 14.26
N GLU A 357 6.33 -11.13 14.34
CA GLU A 357 6.87 -12.47 14.45
C GLU A 357 7.96 -12.63 15.51
N LEU A 358 8.51 -11.54 16.02
CA LEU A 358 9.62 -11.57 16.96
C LEU A 358 9.34 -12.40 18.24
N ASN A 359 8.06 -12.62 18.55
CA ASN A 359 7.62 -13.42 19.68
C ASN A 359 7.21 -14.86 19.33
N ASN A 360 7.07 -15.15 18.02
CA ASN A 360 6.66 -16.43 17.46
C ASN A 360 7.67 -16.94 16.44
N ILE A 361 8.94 -16.76 16.73
CA ILE A 361 10.01 -17.30 15.88
C ILE A 361 9.85 -18.81 15.77
N TYR A 362 9.95 -19.31 14.59
CA TYR A 362 9.73 -20.70 14.23
C TYR A 362 10.80 -21.64 14.81
N PRO A 363 10.45 -22.67 15.62
CA PRO A 363 9.19 -22.94 16.26
C PRO A 363 8.88 -21.93 17.36
N PRO A 364 7.59 -21.68 17.69
CA PRO A 364 7.20 -20.62 18.61
C PRO A 364 7.91 -20.74 19.96
N ALA A 365 8.67 -19.72 20.32
CA ALA A 365 9.28 -19.60 21.64
C ALA A 365 8.26 -18.96 22.58
N ASN A 366 7.33 -19.75 23.12
CA ASN A 366 6.21 -19.30 23.96
C ASN A 366 6.60 -18.58 25.25
N ASP A 367 7.85 -18.54 25.58
CA ASP A 367 8.37 -18.07 26.87
C ASP A 367 9.13 -16.76 26.77
N TYR A 368 9.17 -16.15 25.59
CA TYR A 368 9.87 -14.90 25.37
C TYR A 368 9.01 -13.90 24.58
N LEU A 369 8.68 -12.78 25.21
CA LEU A 369 7.98 -11.66 24.58
C LEU A 369 8.95 -10.50 24.36
N PHE A 370 9.18 -10.12 23.10
CA PHE A 370 9.93 -8.91 22.79
C PHE A 370 9.13 -7.69 23.29
N PRO A 371 9.76 -6.81 24.10
CA PRO A 371 9.08 -5.64 24.62
C PRO A 371 9.02 -4.55 23.54
N TYR A 372 8.06 -4.66 22.62
CA TYR A 372 7.89 -3.64 21.59
C TYR A 372 7.69 -2.24 22.19
N PRO A 373 8.48 -1.24 21.81
CA PRO A 373 8.18 0.14 22.14
C PRO A 373 6.82 0.58 21.56
N LYS A 374 6.09 1.43 22.27
CA LYS A 374 4.72 1.86 21.85
C LYS A 374 4.64 2.48 20.45
N ASN A 375 5.72 3.12 20.02
CA ASN A 375 5.80 3.76 18.72
C ASN A 375 6.20 2.84 17.57
N VAL A 376 6.29 1.53 17.80
CA VAL A 376 6.48 0.54 16.72
C VAL A 376 5.12 0.11 16.21
N THR A 377 4.91 0.21 14.90
CA THR A 377 3.73 -0.35 14.25
C THR A 377 3.97 -1.82 13.93
N LEU A 378 3.02 -2.68 14.28
CA LEU A 378 3.09 -4.12 14.05
C LEU A 378 2.25 -4.51 12.83
N VAL A 379 2.70 -5.52 12.09
CA VAL A 379 1.94 -6.08 10.97
C VAL A 379 1.64 -7.55 11.23
N SER A 380 0.36 -7.90 11.28
CA SER A 380 -0.10 -9.30 11.36
C SER A 380 -0.20 -9.88 9.93
N TRP A 381 0.77 -10.69 9.53
CA TRP A 381 0.88 -11.22 8.17
C TRP A 381 0.40 -12.68 8.01
N ARG A 382 0.16 -13.39 9.13
CA ARG A 382 -0.44 -14.72 9.14
C ARG A 382 -1.67 -14.71 10.04
N GLY A 383 -2.78 -15.29 9.60
CA GLY A 383 -4.02 -15.36 10.39
C GLY A 383 -3.82 -16.07 11.75
N GLY A 384 -2.94 -17.07 11.80
CA GLY A 384 -2.57 -17.75 13.04
C GLY A 384 -1.79 -16.87 14.05
N LEU A 385 -1.19 -15.77 13.62
CA LEU A 385 -0.48 -14.81 14.47
C LEU A 385 -1.38 -13.67 14.97
N THR A 386 -2.53 -13.47 14.35
CA THR A 386 -3.44 -12.36 14.70
C THR A 386 -3.79 -12.30 16.19
N PRO A 387 -4.13 -13.40 16.88
CA PRO A 387 -4.40 -13.36 18.34
C PRO A 387 -3.21 -12.84 19.15
N THR A 388 -1.99 -13.26 18.79
CA THR A 388 -0.76 -12.80 19.45
C THR A 388 -0.52 -11.32 19.19
N CYS A 389 -0.71 -10.85 17.94
CA CYS A 389 -0.58 -9.45 17.59
C CYS A 389 -1.56 -8.59 18.39
N LEU A 390 -2.81 -9.00 18.50
CA LEU A 390 -3.83 -8.30 19.30
C LEU A 390 -3.48 -8.27 20.80
N GLU A 391 -2.93 -9.37 21.34
CA GLU A 391 -2.47 -9.40 22.73
C GLU A 391 -1.33 -8.39 22.97
N LEU A 392 -0.35 -8.35 22.08
CA LEU A 392 0.76 -7.41 22.14
C LEU A 392 0.26 -5.96 22.06
N THR A 393 -0.67 -5.70 21.15
CA THR A 393 -1.29 -4.39 20.95
C THR A 393 -2.02 -3.93 22.22
N ARG A 394 -2.84 -4.79 22.83
CA ARG A 394 -3.51 -4.51 24.13
C ARG A 394 -2.50 -4.23 25.25
N LYS A 395 -1.44 -5.01 25.29
CA LYS A 395 -0.43 -4.92 26.36
C LYS A 395 0.46 -3.69 26.23
N HIS A 396 0.86 -3.35 25.02
CA HIS A 396 1.88 -2.33 24.75
C HIS A 396 1.34 -1.07 24.07
N GLY A 397 0.12 -1.11 23.51
CA GLY A 397 -0.51 0.03 22.83
C GLY A 397 0.01 0.29 21.41
N ASN A 398 0.61 -0.72 20.77
CA ASN A 398 1.15 -0.59 19.43
C ASN A 398 0.02 -0.48 18.38
N PRO A 399 0.17 0.38 17.36
CA PRO A 399 -0.69 0.32 16.16
C PRO A 399 -0.52 -1.02 15.43
N LEU A 400 -1.61 -1.54 14.85
CA LEU A 400 -1.63 -2.82 14.15
C LEU A 400 -2.14 -2.68 12.72
N ILE A 401 -1.40 -3.24 11.78
CA ILE A 401 -1.80 -3.42 10.38
C ILE A 401 -2.13 -4.90 10.18
N MET A 402 -3.24 -5.16 9.48
CA MET A 402 -3.71 -6.51 9.19
C MET A 402 -3.40 -6.87 7.74
N ALA A 403 -2.51 -7.84 7.53
CA ALA A 403 -2.13 -8.35 6.21
C ALA A 403 -2.07 -9.89 6.20
N PRO A 404 -3.09 -10.62 6.72
CA PRO A 404 -3.03 -12.08 6.79
C PRO A 404 -2.98 -12.68 5.39
N GLY A 405 -1.94 -13.47 5.14
CA GLY A 405 -1.63 -14.02 3.82
C GLY A 405 -2.78 -14.79 3.18
N GLU A 406 -3.64 -15.41 3.99
CA GLU A 406 -4.83 -16.14 3.52
C GLU A 406 -5.84 -15.28 2.76
N TYR A 407 -5.76 -13.95 2.91
CA TYR A 407 -6.64 -12.96 2.26
C TYR A 407 -5.87 -11.96 1.41
N ALA A 408 -4.69 -11.53 1.87
CA ALA A 408 -3.99 -10.35 1.37
C ALA A 408 -2.79 -10.68 0.47
N TYR A 409 -2.31 -11.95 0.44
CA TYR A 409 -1.18 -12.34 -0.40
C TYR A 409 -1.64 -12.72 -1.80
N LEU A 410 -1.35 -11.84 -2.75
CA LEU A 410 -1.79 -11.98 -4.15
C LEU A 410 -0.86 -12.88 -4.99
N ASP A 411 0.27 -13.30 -4.43
CA ASP A 411 1.18 -14.31 -4.98
C ASP A 411 0.74 -15.75 -4.68
N TYR A 412 -0.30 -15.93 -3.84
CA TYR A 412 -0.88 -17.24 -3.58
C TYR A 412 -1.69 -17.74 -4.78
N PRO A 413 -1.88 -19.09 -4.93
CA PRO A 413 -2.75 -19.63 -5.96
C PRO A 413 -4.14 -19.00 -5.90
N GLN A 414 -4.65 -18.53 -7.04
CA GLN A 414 -5.98 -17.91 -7.12
C GLN A 414 -7.08 -18.92 -7.42
N LEU A 415 -6.72 -20.04 -8.05
CA LEU A 415 -7.62 -21.13 -8.39
C LEU A 415 -7.02 -22.47 -7.97
N LYS A 416 -7.88 -23.47 -7.73
CA LYS A 416 -7.43 -24.85 -7.50
C LYS A 416 -6.72 -25.38 -8.75
N GLY A 417 -5.45 -25.78 -8.58
CA GLY A 417 -4.61 -26.25 -9.69
C GLY A 417 -3.80 -25.15 -10.36
N ASP A 418 -3.91 -23.92 -9.91
CA ASP A 418 -2.99 -22.85 -10.23
C ASP A 418 -1.66 -23.10 -9.51
N PHE A 419 -0.56 -22.96 -10.24
CA PHE A 419 0.81 -23.14 -9.72
C PHE A 419 1.64 -21.92 -10.07
N PRO A 420 1.52 -20.82 -9.31
CA PRO A 420 2.40 -19.67 -9.47
C PRO A 420 3.87 -20.12 -9.38
N GLU A 421 4.73 -19.54 -10.16
CA GLU A 421 6.13 -19.96 -10.32
C GLU A 421 6.88 -20.09 -8.97
N PHE A 422 6.51 -19.29 -7.99
CA PHE A 422 7.15 -19.22 -6.68
C PHE A 422 6.34 -19.81 -5.54
N ASN A 423 5.12 -20.28 -5.80
CA ASN A 423 4.24 -20.83 -4.78
C ASN A 423 4.17 -22.34 -4.85
N ASN A 424 5.20 -23.01 -4.34
CA ASN A 424 5.25 -24.47 -4.18
C ASN A 424 5.28 -24.90 -2.71
N TRP A 425 4.89 -24.06 -1.78
CA TRP A 425 5.05 -24.25 -0.32
C TRP A 425 3.78 -24.76 0.37
N GLY A 426 2.76 -25.12 -0.42
CA GLY A 426 1.48 -25.61 0.13
C GLY A 426 0.56 -24.51 0.65
N MET A 427 0.69 -23.30 0.13
CA MET A 427 -0.15 -22.16 0.52
C MET A 427 -1.61 -22.36 0.12
N PRO A 428 -2.57 -21.78 0.88
CA PRO A 428 -3.98 -21.88 0.56
C PRO A 428 -4.31 -21.15 -0.74
N VAL A 429 -5.42 -21.55 -1.38
CA VAL A 429 -5.98 -20.83 -2.51
C VAL A 429 -6.62 -19.54 -2.00
N THR A 430 -6.19 -18.39 -2.53
CA THR A 430 -6.73 -17.06 -2.23
C THR A 430 -7.44 -16.54 -3.47
N THR A 431 -8.76 -16.80 -3.55
CA THR A 431 -9.60 -16.37 -4.67
C THR A 431 -9.85 -14.86 -4.59
N LEU A 432 -10.23 -14.24 -5.72
CA LEU A 432 -10.67 -12.85 -5.77
C LEU A 432 -11.79 -12.56 -4.76
N GLU A 433 -12.78 -13.48 -4.67
CA GLU A 433 -13.88 -13.36 -3.70
C GLU A 433 -13.36 -13.35 -2.27
N LYS A 434 -12.42 -14.23 -1.93
CA LYS A 434 -11.84 -14.31 -0.59
C LYS A 434 -11.06 -13.04 -0.24
N SER A 435 -10.25 -12.53 -1.17
CA SER A 435 -9.54 -11.24 -0.97
C SER A 435 -10.51 -10.08 -0.81
N TYR A 436 -11.60 -10.05 -1.59
CA TYR A 436 -12.63 -9.02 -1.50
C TYR A 436 -13.40 -9.04 -0.18
N GLN A 437 -13.56 -10.21 0.44
CA GLN A 437 -14.23 -10.38 1.74
C GLN A 437 -13.33 -10.02 2.93
N PHE A 438 -12.07 -9.70 2.70
CA PHE A 438 -11.18 -9.33 3.78
C PHE A 438 -11.62 -8.04 4.47
N ASP A 439 -11.88 -8.14 5.77
CA ASP A 439 -12.14 -7.00 6.65
C ASP A 439 -11.13 -7.04 7.81
N PRO A 440 -10.21 -6.06 7.91
CA PRO A 440 -9.23 -5.98 8.99
C PRO A 440 -9.86 -6.02 10.39
N GLY A 441 -11.07 -5.52 10.54
CA GLY A 441 -11.80 -5.49 11.82
C GLY A 441 -12.75 -6.67 12.06
N TYR A 442 -12.86 -7.63 11.14
CA TYR A 442 -13.79 -8.75 11.30
C TYR A 442 -13.40 -9.68 12.44
N GLY A 443 -14.35 -9.95 13.36
CA GLY A 443 -14.11 -10.80 14.51
C GLY A 443 -13.25 -10.18 15.61
N VAL A 444 -12.86 -8.91 15.47
CA VAL A 444 -12.06 -8.17 16.44
C VAL A 444 -13.00 -7.40 17.38
N SER A 445 -12.68 -7.37 18.68
CA SER A 445 -13.47 -6.59 19.65
C SER A 445 -13.45 -5.09 19.33
N ALA A 446 -14.47 -4.36 19.75
CA ALA A 446 -14.52 -2.90 19.55
C ALA A 446 -13.32 -2.18 20.20
N GLU A 447 -12.82 -2.69 21.33
CA GLU A 447 -11.64 -2.17 22.01
C GLU A 447 -10.37 -2.39 21.16
N ASP A 448 -10.19 -3.58 20.61
CA ASP A 448 -9.04 -3.91 19.79
C ASP A 448 -9.08 -3.21 18.42
N GLN A 449 -10.29 -2.95 17.87
CA GLN A 449 -10.43 -2.21 16.60
C GLN A 449 -9.82 -0.80 16.66
N ALA A 450 -9.79 -0.17 17.83
CA ALA A 450 -9.17 1.14 18.01
C ALA A 450 -7.65 1.15 17.72
N HIS A 451 -7.01 -0.01 17.76
CA HIS A 451 -5.59 -0.17 17.46
C HIS A 451 -5.31 -0.53 15.99
N ILE A 452 -6.33 -0.97 15.25
CA ILE A 452 -6.16 -1.38 13.85
C ILE A 452 -6.17 -0.14 12.96
N THR A 453 -5.06 0.08 12.29
CA THR A 453 -4.89 1.22 11.38
C THR A 453 -5.19 0.86 9.91
N GLY A 454 -5.12 -0.42 9.55
CA GLY A 454 -5.40 -0.90 8.21
C GLY A 454 -5.39 -2.40 8.08
#